data_fdb905301871576ab3a2fbe806abd8f8
#
_entry.id   fdb905301871576ab3a2fbe806abd8f8
#
_cell.length_a   1.000
_cell.length_b   1.000
_cell.length_c   1.000
_cell.angle_alpha   90.00
_cell.angle_beta   90.00
_cell.angle_gamma   90.00
#
_symmetry.space_group_name_H-M   'P 1'
#
loop_
_entity.id
_entity.type
_entity.pdbx_description
1 polymer ?
#
loop_
_entity_poly.entity_id
_entity_poly.type
_entity_poly.pdbx_seq_one_letter_code
_entity_poly.pdbx_strand_id
1 'polypeptide(L)'
;QAARNADSIIANAKKTVDKMNEETREKVAQAEKSGSFRAKSSSELKKRQAILAAKQSIIGNMLDKAYDAMVALPDEEYFQVIVKCLEKSVQPKSGEICFSGKDRKRLTPQTEKQIEQIAAAHGGSLKVSNGNCDIDGGFILIYGGIEENCSLTAMFHAQKEEMADKLNSLLFT
;
A
#
# COMPACT_ATOMS: atom_id res chain seq x y z
N GLN A 1 45.87 43.91 57.18
CA GLN A 1 44.60 44.12 56.45
C GLN A 1 44.66 43.53 55.06
N ALA A 2 45.74 43.75 54.29
CA ALA A 2 45.94 43.21 52.93
C ALA A 2 45.94 41.67 52.84
N ALA A 3 46.60 40.99 53.80
CA ALA A 3 46.62 39.53 53.85
C ALA A 3 45.21 38.93 54.09
N ARG A 4 44.44 39.51 55.00
CA ARG A 4 43.04 39.06 55.26
C ARG A 4 42.10 39.25 54.05
N ASN A 5 42.30 40.31 53.26
CA ASN A 5 41.55 40.54 52.05
C ASN A 5 41.92 39.51 50.96
N ALA A 6 43.21 39.18 50.85
CA ALA A 6 43.69 38.15 49.91
C ALA A 6 43.09 36.76 50.27
N ASP A 7 43.12 36.36 51.53
CA ASP A 7 42.54 35.09 51.98
C ASP A 7 41.01 35.02 51.71
N SER A 8 40.31 36.16 51.93
CA SER A 8 38.87 36.24 51.63
C SER A 8 38.58 36.09 50.15
N ILE A 9 39.35 36.69 49.28
CA ILE A 9 39.20 36.59 47.84
C ILE A 9 39.44 35.16 47.39
N ILE A 10 40.53 34.50 47.89
CA ILE A 10 40.82 33.10 47.58
C ILE A 10 39.70 32.17 48.08
N ALA A 11 39.18 32.37 49.28
CA ALA A 11 38.08 31.59 49.80
C ALA A 11 36.82 31.73 48.98
N ASN A 12 36.47 32.95 48.58
CA ASN A 12 35.33 33.18 47.69
C ASN A 12 35.53 32.59 46.29
N ALA A 13 36.71 32.69 45.71
CA ALA A 13 37.03 32.07 44.45
C ALA A 13 36.91 30.54 44.50
N LYS A 14 37.42 29.88 45.54
CA LYS A 14 37.25 28.45 45.75
C LYS A 14 35.80 28.04 45.83
N LYS A 15 35.02 28.77 46.64
CA LYS A 15 33.57 28.50 46.77
C LYS A 15 32.83 28.64 45.43
N THR A 16 33.22 29.61 44.59
CA THR A 16 32.64 29.78 43.26
C THR A 16 33.04 28.65 42.34
N VAL A 17 34.27 28.21 42.37
CA VAL A 17 34.78 27.07 41.59
C VAL A 17 34.04 25.77 41.99
N ASP A 18 33.90 25.52 43.31
CA ASP A 18 33.21 24.33 43.80
C ASP A 18 31.74 24.32 43.32
N LYS A 19 31.05 25.47 43.40
CA LYS A 19 29.67 25.62 42.89
C LYS A 19 29.62 25.38 41.37
N MET A 20 30.51 25.94 40.61
CA MET A 20 30.57 25.73 39.15
C MET A 20 30.83 24.27 38.80
N ASN A 21 31.70 23.61 39.56
CA ASN A 21 31.98 22.17 39.35
C ASN A 21 30.74 21.31 39.62
N GLU A 22 30.00 21.60 40.71
CA GLU A 22 28.77 20.85 41.02
C GLU A 22 27.71 21.08 39.97
N GLU A 23 27.41 22.32 39.55
CA GLU A 23 26.48 22.63 38.46
C GLU A 23 26.90 21.96 37.15
N THR A 24 28.20 21.86 36.88
CA THR A 24 28.69 21.18 35.68
C THR A 24 28.48 19.69 35.76
N ARG A 25 28.73 19.05 36.90
CA ARG A 25 28.45 17.63 37.13
C ARG A 25 26.99 17.29 36.94
N GLU A 26 26.08 18.11 37.50
CA GLU A 26 24.65 17.93 37.36
C GLU A 26 24.22 18.03 35.89
N LYS A 27 24.73 19.03 35.17
CA LYS A 27 24.45 19.20 33.74
C LYS A 27 24.95 18.03 32.89
N VAL A 28 26.14 17.53 33.16
CA VAL A 28 26.69 16.35 32.49
C VAL A 28 25.84 15.12 32.78
N ALA A 29 25.52 14.86 34.03
CA ALA A 29 24.69 13.71 34.39
C ALA A 29 23.30 13.76 33.75
N GLN A 30 22.71 14.95 33.66
CA GLN A 30 21.42 15.15 32.97
C GLN A 30 21.54 14.97 31.47
N ALA A 31 22.61 15.47 30.86
CA ALA A 31 22.89 15.29 29.42
C ALA A 31 23.10 13.82 29.06
N GLU A 32 23.85 13.08 29.86
CA GLU A 32 24.06 11.62 29.68
C GLU A 32 22.76 10.85 29.77
N LYS A 33 21.93 11.09 30.80
CA LYS A 33 20.61 10.44 30.93
C LYS A 33 19.71 10.75 29.73
N SER A 34 19.61 12.02 29.34
CA SER A 34 18.78 12.41 28.20
C SER A 34 19.31 11.88 26.88
N GLY A 35 20.63 11.83 26.69
CA GLY A 35 21.29 11.24 25.52
C GLY A 35 21.03 9.74 25.42
N SER A 36 21.19 9.01 26.50
CA SER A 36 20.91 7.57 26.58
C SER A 36 19.45 7.27 26.27
N PHE A 37 18.51 8.02 26.87
CA PHE A 37 17.08 7.86 26.61
C PHE A 37 16.72 8.11 25.15
N ARG A 38 17.25 9.21 24.55
CA ARG A 38 17.03 9.52 23.14
C ARG A 38 17.59 8.43 22.22
N ALA A 39 18.80 7.95 22.49
CA ALA A 39 19.43 6.88 21.71
C ALA A 39 18.58 5.60 21.73
N LYS A 40 18.10 5.19 22.93
CA LYS A 40 17.25 4.02 23.09
C LYS A 40 15.92 4.18 22.34
N SER A 41 15.22 5.29 22.53
CA SER A 41 13.96 5.59 21.84
C SER A 41 14.11 5.62 20.31
N SER A 42 15.19 6.25 19.82
CA SER A 42 15.50 6.29 18.38
C SER A 42 15.77 4.90 17.82
N SER A 43 16.52 4.07 18.57
CA SER A 43 16.82 2.69 18.16
C SER A 43 15.55 1.84 18.08
N GLU A 44 14.67 1.94 19.09
CA GLU A 44 13.39 1.21 19.09
C GLU A 44 12.48 1.66 17.95
N LEU A 45 12.42 2.97 17.68
CA LEU A 45 11.65 3.50 16.55
C LEU A 45 12.16 2.95 15.22
N LYS A 46 13.47 2.99 14.99
CA LYS A 46 14.09 2.44 13.78
C LYS A 46 13.81 0.95 13.61
N LYS A 47 13.88 0.18 14.71
CA LYS A 47 13.53 -1.25 14.70
C LYS A 47 12.08 -1.49 14.28
N ARG A 48 11.13 -0.74 14.85
CA ARG A 48 9.71 -0.85 14.50
C ARG A 48 9.46 -0.47 13.03
N GLN A 49 10.09 0.60 12.56
CA GLN A 49 10.00 1.02 11.16
C GLN A 49 10.56 -0.03 10.20
N ALA A 50 11.71 -0.64 10.53
CA ALA A 50 12.29 -1.69 9.71
C ALA A 50 11.39 -2.95 9.64
N ILE A 51 10.80 -3.36 10.78
CA ILE A 51 9.86 -4.47 10.81
C ILE A 51 8.61 -4.16 9.98
N LEU A 52 8.05 -2.96 10.11
CA LEU A 52 6.87 -2.54 9.33
C LEU A 52 7.17 -2.52 7.83
N ALA A 53 8.31 -1.96 7.43
CA ALA A 53 8.73 -1.93 6.04
C ALA A 53 8.92 -3.34 5.47
N ALA A 54 9.52 -4.26 6.25
CA ALA A 54 9.66 -5.66 5.84
C ALA A 54 8.30 -6.36 5.66
N LYS A 55 7.35 -6.16 6.58
CA LYS A 55 5.99 -6.69 6.47
C LYS A 55 5.29 -6.16 5.22
N GLN A 56 5.35 -4.86 4.99
CA GLN A 56 4.75 -4.23 3.80
C GLN A 56 5.37 -4.75 2.50
N SER A 57 6.69 -4.95 2.47
CA SER A 57 7.38 -5.53 1.32
C SER A 57 6.92 -6.97 1.03
N ILE A 58 6.76 -7.79 2.07
CA ILE A 58 6.27 -9.18 1.92
C ILE A 58 4.85 -9.17 1.35
N ILE A 59 3.95 -8.38 1.92
CA ILE A 59 2.56 -8.25 1.46
C ILE A 59 2.53 -7.77 0.01
N GLY A 60 3.28 -6.72 -0.33
CA GLY A 60 3.37 -6.20 -1.69
C GLY A 60 3.82 -7.27 -2.69
N ASN A 61 4.90 -7.95 -2.39
CA ASN A 61 5.41 -9.04 -3.25
C ASN A 61 4.40 -10.19 -3.43
N MET A 62 3.61 -10.49 -2.41
CA MET A 62 2.56 -11.52 -2.51
C MET A 62 1.41 -11.06 -3.40
N LEU A 63 0.99 -9.80 -3.27
CA LEU A 63 -0.05 -9.22 -4.12
C LEU A 63 0.41 -9.17 -5.59
N ASP A 64 1.64 -8.74 -5.85
CA ASP A 64 2.19 -8.69 -7.21
C ASP A 64 2.22 -10.08 -7.83
N LYS A 65 2.69 -11.11 -7.09
CA LYS A 65 2.66 -12.51 -7.56
C LYS A 65 1.24 -13.03 -7.80
N ALA A 66 0.27 -12.65 -6.97
CA ALA A 66 -1.12 -13.05 -7.17
C ALA A 66 -1.70 -12.41 -8.42
N TYR A 67 -1.36 -11.16 -8.70
CA TYR A 67 -1.72 -10.48 -9.94
C TYR A 67 -1.12 -11.18 -11.17
N ASP A 68 0.18 -11.43 -11.15
CA ASP A 68 0.88 -12.11 -12.24
C ASP A 68 0.30 -13.52 -12.50
N ALA A 69 0.00 -14.27 -11.44
CA ALA A 69 -0.63 -15.58 -11.54
C ALA A 69 -2.02 -15.50 -12.19
N MET A 70 -2.80 -14.46 -11.86
CA MET A 70 -4.13 -14.25 -12.44
C MET A 70 -4.06 -13.92 -13.95
N VAL A 71 -3.10 -13.07 -14.34
CA VAL A 71 -2.88 -12.73 -15.76
C VAL A 71 -2.36 -13.93 -16.56
N ALA A 72 -1.63 -14.84 -15.92
CA ALA A 72 -1.06 -16.05 -16.51
C ALA A 72 -1.99 -17.26 -16.52
N LEU A 73 -3.23 -17.14 -16.04
CA LEU A 73 -4.20 -18.24 -16.07
C LEU A 73 -4.44 -18.76 -17.49
N PRO A 74 -4.69 -20.09 -17.64
CA PRO A 74 -5.20 -20.64 -18.89
C PRO A 74 -6.46 -19.91 -19.38
N ASP A 75 -6.66 -19.87 -20.69
CA ASP A 75 -7.74 -19.06 -21.29
C ASP A 75 -9.10 -19.33 -20.68
N GLU A 76 -9.45 -20.60 -20.44
CA GLU A 76 -10.75 -20.97 -19.88
C GLU A 76 -10.92 -20.45 -18.45
N GLU A 77 -9.92 -20.65 -17.58
CA GLU A 77 -9.96 -20.18 -16.19
C GLU A 77 -9.95 -18.65 -16.11
N TYR A 78 -9.15 -18.02 -16.97
CA TYR A 78 -9.09 -16.57 -17.08
C TYR A 78 -10.47 -15.97 -17.40
N PHE A 79 -11.14 -16.50 -18.45
CA PHE A 79 -12.45 -15.99 -18.84
C PHE A 79 -13.55 -16.32 -17.84
N GLN A 80 -13.43 -17.38 -17.05
CA GLN A 80 -14.32 -17.61 -15.90
C GLN A 80 -14.21 -16.49 -14.85
N VAL A 81 -12.98 -16.00 -14.58
CA VAL A 81 -12.79 -14.85 -13.69
C VAL A 81 -13.41 -13.59 -14.30
N ILE A 82 -13.15 -13.33 -15.59
CA ILE A 82 -13.71 -12.17 -16.31
C ILE A 82 -15.23 -12.17 -16.25
N VAL A 83 -15.87 -13.30 -16.51
CA VAL A 83 -17.34 -13.47 -16.46
C VAL A 83 -17.88 -13.15 -15.05
N LYS A 84 -17.24 -13.65 -14.00
CA LYS A 84 -17.63 -13.33 -12.61
C LYS A 84 -17.47 -11.85 -12.26
N CYS A 85 -16.44 -11.20 -12.81
CA CYS A 85 -16.27 -9.76 -12.64
C CYS A 85 -17.36 -8.99 -13.39
N LEU A 86 -17.69 -9.41 -14.61
CA LEU A 86 -18.75 -8.81 -15.42
C LEU A 86 -20.11 -8.86 -14.72
N GLU A 87 -20.48 -10.00 -14.12
CA GLU A 87 -21.72 -10.16 -13.35
C GLU A 87 -21.91 -9.10 -12.27
N LYS A 88 -20.79 -8.59 -11.70
CA LYS A 88 -20.83 -7.56 -10.65
C LYS A 88 -20.86 -6.14 -11.17
N SER A 89 -20.39 -5.92 -12.41
CA SER A 89 -20.18 -4.58 -12.98
C SER A 89 -21.21 -4.23 -14.06
N VAL A 90 -21.92 -5.23 -14.64
CA VAL A 90 -22.86 -5.00 -15.72
C VAL A 90 -24.04 -4.16 -15.25
N GLN A 91 -24.44 -3.18 -16.11
CA GLN A 91 -25.57 -2.28 -15.87
C GLN A 91 -26.79 -2.69 -16.71
N PRO A 92 -28.01 -2.38 -16.28
CA PRO A 92 -29.25 -2.65 -17.05
C PRO A 92 -29.40 -1.65 -18.22
N LYS A 93 -28.42 -1.61 -19.10
CA LYS A 93 -28.33 -0.70 -20.25
C LYS A 93 -27.74 -1.42 -21.44
N SER A 94 -27.97 -0.85 -22.63
CA SER A 94 -27.27 -1.29 -23.83
C SER A 94 -25.90 -0.62 -23.92
N GLY A 95 -24.88 -1.40 -24.20
CA GLY A 95 -23.49 -0.93 -24.27
C GLY A 95 -22.58 -1.86 -25.04
N GLU A 96 -21.29 -1.56 -24.94
CA GLU A 96 -20.22 -2.35 -25.52
C GLU A 96 -19.26 -2.80 -24.40
N ILE A 97 -18.64 -3.95 -24.63
CA ILE A 97 -17.54 -4.45 -23.82
C ILE A 97 -16.27 -4.49 -24.68
N CYS A 98 -15.22 -3.81 -24.23
CA CYS A 98 -13.95 -3.70 -24.92
C CYS A 98 -12.87 -4.48 -24.17
N PHE A 99 -12.10 -5.27 -24.90
CA PHE A 99 -10.98 -6.07 -24.39
C PHE A 99 -9.64 -5.58 -24.93
N SER A 100 -8.56 -6.01 -24.28
CA SER A 100 -7.22 -5.85 -24.83
C SER A 100 -7.08 -6.63 -26.14
N GLY A 101 -6.16 -6.21 -27.00
CA GLY A 101 -5.88 -6.92 -28.25
C GLY A 101 -5.40 -8.38 -28.03
N LYS A 102 -4.79 -8.65 -26.87
CA LYS A 102 -4.40 -10.01 -26.44
C LYS A 102 -5.62 -10.83 -26.07
N ASP A 103 -6.49 -10.33 -25.21
CA ASP A 103 -7.65 -11.06 -24.72
C ASP A 103 -8.71 -11.28 -25.80
N ARG A 104 -8.85 -10.31 -26.70
CA ARG A 104 -9.75 -10.47 -27.84
C ARG A 104 -9.38 -11.64 -28.75
N LYS A 105 -8.08 -11.92 -28.94
CA LYS A 105 -7.63 -13.09 -29.73
C LYS A 105 -7.91 -14.43 -29.04
N ARG A 106 -8.05 -14.41 -27.72
CA ARG A 106 -8.34 -15.58 -26.88
C ARG A 106 -9.84 -15.79 -26.67
N LEU A 107 -10.67 -14.79 -26.99
CA LEU A 107 -12.11 -14.82 -26.80
C LEU A 107 -12.75 -15.88 -27.69
N THR A 108 -13.58 -16.73 -27.09
CA THR A 108 -14.30 -17.78 -27.83
C THR A 108 -15.74 -17.35 -28.09
N PRO A 109 -16.41 -17.90 -29.15
CA PRO A 109 -17.83 -17.63 -29.38
C PRO A 109 -18.73 -18.05 -28.21
N GLN A 110 -18.28 -19.02 -27.39
CA GLN A 110 -18.99 -19.44 -26.20
C GLN A 110 -18.93 -18.36 -25.11
N THR A 111 -17.76 -17.75 -24.91
CA THR A 111 -17.59 -16.65 -23.94
C THR A 111 -18.36 -15.41 -24.37
N GLU A 112 -18.40 -15.09 -25.66
CA GLU A 112 -19.22 -13.97 -26.18
C GLU A 112 -20.70 -14.19 -25.87
N LYS A 113 -21.22 -15.39 -26.09
CA LYS A 113 -22.62 -15.72 -25.71
C LYS A 113 -22.87 -15.62 -24.22
N GLN A 114 -21.93 -16.00 -23.38
CA GLN A 114 -22.05 -15.82 -21.93
C GLN A 114 -22.12 -14.35 -21.53
N ILE A 115 -21.31 -13.50 -22.13
CA ILE A 115 -21.34 -12.04 -21.92
C ILE A 115 -22.72 -11.47 -22.27
N GLU A 116 -23.26 -11.85 -23.45
CA GLU A 116 -24.60 -11.41 -23.88
C GLU A 116 -25.71 -11.89 -22.93
N GLN A 117 -25.63 -13.15 -22.47
CA GLN A 117 -26.59 -13.73 -21.53
C GLN A 117 -26.56 -13.02 -20.16
N ILE A 118 -25.38 -12.71 -19.64
CA ILE A 118 -25.23 -11.97 -18.40
C ILE A 118 -25.85 -10.57 -18.53
N ALA A 119 -25.55 -9.87 -19.61
CA ALA A 119 -26.14 -8.55 -19.85
C ALA A 119 -27.66 -8.60 -19.94
N ALA A 120 -28.21 -9.60 -20.65
CA ALA A 120 -29.65 -9.80 -20.78
C ALA A 120 -30.32 -10.15 -19.43
N ALA A 121 -29.67 -10.99 -18.60
CA ALA A 121 -30.14 -11.32 -17.26
C ALA A 121 -30.24 -10.11 -16.33
N HIS A 122 -29.41 -9.09 -16.53
CA HIS A 122 -29.44 -7.81 -15.81
C HIS A 122 -30.31 -6.74 -16.49
N GLY A 123 -31.08 -7.11 -17.54
CA GLY A 123 -31.97 -6.17 -18.24
C GLY A 123 -31.27 -5.22 -19.22
N GLY A 124 -30.04 -5.53 -19.62
CA GLY A 124 -29.25 -4.78 -20.59
C GLY A 124 -28.87 -5.61 -21.80
N SER A 125 -27.94 -5.08 -22.59
CA SER A 125 -27.30 -5.80 -23.69
C SER A 125 -25.86 -5.34 -23.83
N LEU A 126 -24.94 -6.25 -24.10
CA LEU A 126 -23.54 -5.94 -24.37
C LEU A 126 -23.11 -6.59 -25.68
N LYS A 127 -22.39 -5.83 -26.48
CA LYS A 127 -21.72 -6.32 -27.69
C LYS A 127 -20.22 -6.17 -27.51
N VAL A 128 -19.49 -7.17 -27.96
CA VAL A 128 -18.00 -7.08 -27.97
C VAL A 128 -17.60 -6.03 -29.00
N SER A 129 -16.87 -5.03 -28.53
CA SER A 129 -16.39 -3.93 -29.38
C SER A 129 -15.40 -4.41 -30.43
N ASN A 130 -15.45 -3.80 -31.63
CA ASN A 130 -14.48 -4.07 -32.67
C ASN A 130 -13.11 -3.46 -32.43
N GLY A 131 -13.02 -2.48 -31.54
CA GLY A 131 -11.76 -1.88 -31.09
C GLY A 131 -11.01 -2.73 -30.08
N ASN A 132 -9.78 -2.34 -29.80
CA ASN A 132 -8.98 -2.86 -28.69
C ASN A 132 -8.77 -1.74 -27.68
N CYS A 133 -8.86 -2.08 -26.40
CA CYS A 133 -8.52 -1.18 -25.32
C CYS A 133 -7.07 -1.38 -24.90
N ASP A 134 -6.41 -0.29 -24.48
CA ASP A 134 -5.04 -0.31 -23.97
C ASP A 134 -5.07 -0.63 -22.47
N ILE A 135 -5.29 -1.92 -22.17
CA ILE A 135 -5.35 -2.50 -20.82
C ILE A 135 -4.57 -3.80 -20.77
N ASP A 136 -4.03 -4.13 -19.61
CA ASP A 136 -3.22 -5.35 -19.39
C ASP A 136 -4.06 -6.63 -19.41
N GLY A 137 -5.35 -6.51 -19.07
CA GLY A 137 -6.34 -7.59 -19.01
C GLY A 137 -7.63 -7.07 -18.39
N GLY A 138 -8.65 -7.90 -18.37
CA GLY A 138 -9.99 -7.47 -17.98
C GLY A 138 -10.75 -6.85 -19.14
N PHE A 139 -11.58 -5.85 -18.85
CA PHE A 139 -12.45 -5.22 -19.86
C PHE A 139 -12.80 -3.78 -19.48
N ILE A 140 -13.28 -3.04 -20.46
CA ILE A 140 -13.92 -1.73 -20.25
C ILE A 140 -15.37 -1.85 -20.72
N LEU A 141 -16.33 -1.41 -19.90
CA LEU A 141 -17.73 -1.29 -20.27
C LEU A 141 -18.00 0.12 -20.77
N ILE A 142 -18.71 0.23 -21.90
CA ILE A 142 -19.00 1.52 -22.55
C ILE A 142 -20.52 1.64 -22.67
N TYR A 143 -21.10 2.60 -21.96
CA TYR A 143 -22.53 2.87 -21.94
C TYR A 143 -22.80 4.33 -22.34
N GLY A 144 -23.26 4.55 -23.57
CA GLY A 144 -23.63 5.91 -24.02
C GLY A 144 -22.49 6.93 -23.92
N GLY A 145 -21.24 6.49 -24.18
CA GLY A 145 -20.05 7.34 -24.10
C GLY A 145 -19.43 7.46 -22.71
N ILE A 146 -19.98 6.79 -21.70
CA ILE A 146 -19.38 6.65 -20.37
C ILE A 146 -18.63 5.34 -20.33
N GLU A 147 -17.35 5.40 -19.95
CA GLU A 147 -16.48 4.24 -19.81
C GLU A 147 -16.37 3.84 -18.33
N GLU A 148 -16.60 2.57 -18.05
CA GLU A 148 -16.35 1.96 -16.76
C GLU A 148 -15.13 1.02 -16.86
N ASN A 149 -14.05 1.41 -16.20
CA ASN A 149 -12.79 0.67 -16.27
C ASN A 149 -12.83 -0.54 -15.30
N CYS A 150 -13.04 -1.71 -15.86
CA CYS A 150 -12.97 -3.01 -15.20
C CYS A 150 -11.71 -3.79 -15.62
N SER A 151 -10.61 -3.09 -15.90
CA SER A 151 -9.32 -3.75 -16.12
C SER A 151 -8.88 -4.50 -14.86
N LEU A 152 -8.10 -5.57 -15.03
CA LEU A 152 -7.56 -6.34 -13.90
C LEU A 152 -6.77 -5.44 -12.96
N THR A 153 -5.97 -4.53 -13.50
CA THR A 153 -5.22 -3.54 -12.72
C THR A 153 -6.13 -2.66 -11.89
N ALA A 154 -7.21 -2.12 -12.46
CA ALA A 154 -8.15 -1.27 -11.75
C ALA A 154 -8.89 -2.03 -10.63
N MET A 155 -9.37 -3.23 -10.93
CA MET A 155 -10.06 -4.09 -9.96
C MET A 155 -9.14 -4.52 -8.82
N PHE A 156 -7.90 -4.88 -9.14
CA PHE A 156 -6.90 -5.27 -8.15
C PHE A 156 -6.51 -4.09 -7.26
N HIS A 157 -6.36 -2.90 -7.85
CA HIS A 157 -6.08 -1.68 -7.10
C HIS A 157 -7.22 -1.31 -6.15
N ALA A 158 -8.46 -1.45 -6.58
CA ALA A 158 -9.64 -1.17 -5.75
C ALA A 158 -9.73 -2.08 -4.51
N GLN A 159 -9.21 -3.31 -4.60
CA GLN A 159 -9.25 -4.29 -3.50
C GLN A 159 -7.92 -4.42 -2.76
N LYS A 160 -6.89 -3.68 -3.16
CA LYS A 160 -5.52 -3.83 -2.65
C LYS A 160 -5.41 -3.68 -1.13
N GLU A 161 -6.09 -2.70 -0.56
CA GLU A 161 -6.07 -2.45 0.89
C GLU A 161 -6.73 -3.60 1.66
N GLU A 162 -7.91 -4.04 1.23
CA GLU A 162 -8.60 -5.16 1.87
C GLU A 162 -7.80 -6.46 1.78
N MET A 163 -7.18 -6.73 0.65
CA MET A 163 -6.30 -7.89 0.47
C MET A 163 -5.05 -7.79 1.36
N ALA A 164 -4.45 -6.59 1.45
CA ALA A 164 -3.29 -6.36 2.30
C ALA A 164 -3.61 -6.58 3.78
N ASP A 165 -4.76 -6.12 4.25
CA ASP A 165 -5.22 -6.34 5.64
C ASP A 165 -5.47 -7.82 5.93
N LYS A 166 -6.10 -8.54 5.01
CA LYS A 166 -6.28 -10.00 5.12
C LYS A 166 -4.94 -10.75 5.18
N LEU A 167 -4.01 -10.39 4.30
CA LEU A 167 -2.66 -10.97 4.31
C LEU A 167 -1.89 -10.63 5.59
N ASN A 168 -1.97 -9.38 6.05
CA ASN A 168 -1.35 -8.99 7.31
C ASN A 168 -1.87 -9.82 8.49
N SER A 169 -3.19 -10.01 8.56
CA SER A 169 -3.81 -10.84 9.60
C SER A 169 -3.41 -12.31 9.51
N LEU A 170 -3.29 -12.84 8.29
CA LEU A 170 -2.93 -14.25 8.07
C LEU A 170 -1.47 -14.54 8.38
N LEU A 171 -0.56 -13.62 8.07
CA LEU A 171 0.88 -13.85 8.13
C LEU A 171 1.53 -13.44 9.46
N PHE A 172 0.94 -12.48 10.16
CA PHE A 172 1.63 -11.80 11.26
C PHE A 172 0.81 -11.66 12.56
N THR A 173 -0.31 -12.36 12.65
CA THR A 173 -1.13 -12.38 13.89
C THR A 173 -0.75 -13.52 14.82
#